data_280a5f99b8741f5ab528232c57297ae2
#
_entry.id   280a5f99b8741f5ab528232c57297ae2
#
_cell.length_a   1.000
_cell.length_b   1.000
_cell.length_c   1.000
_cell.angle_alpha   90.00
_cell.angle_beta   90.00
_cell.angle_gamma   90.00
#
_symmetry.space_group_name_H-M   'P 1'
#
loop_
_entity.id
_entity.type
_entity.pdbx_description
1 polymer ?
#
loop_
_entity_poly.entity_id
_entity_poly.type
_entity_poly.pdbx_seq_one_letter_code
_entity_poly.pdbx_strand_id
1 'polypeptide(L)'
;METDEMNYEILKNATKSLKEHGKFIFTTLNGLFPLYHSVEEFHDAGSVEGNATCRSNTFDLMTFRDYNITEVEDDDGNKKELKCNERYYVPSEISWLLKTLGYIKIEIFGAKLGAYSRNDKLTSEDFEMLVVAEK
;
A
#
# COMPACT_ATOMS: atom_id res chain seq x y z
N MET A 1 8.20 0.07 -1.82
CA MET A 1 9.39 0.67 -2.49
C MET A 1 9.94 1.80 -1.63
N GLU A 2 11.26 1.94 -1.59
CA GLU A 2 11.97 2.80 -0.65
C GLU A 2 11.78 4.30 -0.92
N THR A 3 11.51 4.70 -2.17
CA THR A 3 11.31 6.11 -2.53
C THR A 3 10.05 6.33 -3.36
N ASP A 4 9.57 7.57 -3.39
CA ASP A 4 8.40 7.96 -4.20
C ASP A 4 8.71 7.92 -5.71
N GLU A 5 9.96 8.20 -6.08
CA GLU A 5 10.43 8.07 -7.47
C GLU A 5 10.35 6.61 -7.96
N MET A 6 10.74 5.66 -7.11
CA MET A 6 10.63 4.22 -7.44
C MET A 6 9.16 3.82 -7.61
N ASN A 7 8.26 4.27 -6.73
CA ASN A 7 6.83 4.04 -6.86
C ASN A 7 6.27 4.63 -8.15
N TYR A 8 6.67 5.87 -8.46
CA TYR A 8 6.26 6.54 -9.71
C TYR A 8 6.74 5.80 -10.95
N GLU A 9 7.98 5.32 -10.99
CA GLU A 9 8.50 4.55 -12.13
C GLU A 9 7.77 3.21 -12.31
N ILE A 10 7.31 2.57 -11.25
CA ILE A 10 6.46 1.37 -11.36
C ILE A 10 5.15 1.70 -12.08
N LEU A 11 4.44 2.72 -11.62
CA LEU A 11 3.18 3.15 -12.23
C LEU A 11 3.37 3.57 -13.69
N LYS A 12 4.43 4.31 -13.98
CA LYS A 12 4.79 4.75 -15.32
C LYS A 12 5.10 3.57 -16.25
N ASN A 13 5.83 2.57 -15.79
CA ASN A 13 6.15 1.38 -16.58
C ASN A 13 4.92 0.51 -16.82
N ALA A 14 4.05 0.34 -15.81
CA ALA A 14 2.76 -0.31 -15.97
C ALA A 14 1.90 0.41 -17.03
N THR A 15 1.85 1.77 -16.97
CA THR A 15 1.13 2.60 -17.93
C THR A 15 1.63 2.44 -19.37
N LYS A 16 2.96 2.36 -19.57
CA LYS A 16 3.57 2.13 -20.88
C LYS A 16 3.20 0.76 -21.46
N SER A 17 2.99 -0.23 -20.61
CA SER A 17 2.66 -1.59 -21.03
C SER A 17 1.19 -1.76 -21.41
N LEU A 18 0.33 -0.79 -21.08
CA LEU A 18 -1.08 -0.81 -21.40
C LEU A 18 -1.37 -0.30 -22.81
N LYS A 19 -2.29 -0.99 -23.47
CA LYS A 19 -2.91 -0.52 -24.70
C LYS A 19 -3.89 0.63 -24.40
N GLU A 20 -4.30 1.35 -25.42
CA GLU A 20 -5.41 2.30 -25.36
C GLU A 20 -6.67 1.60 -24.84
N HIS A 21 -7.41 2.26 -23.95
CA HIS A 21 -8.54 1.69 -23.19
C HIS A 21 -8.17 0.50 -22.28
N GLY A 22 -6.88 0.25 -22.09
CA GLY A 22 -6.40 -0.77 -21.14
C GLY A 22 -6.70 -0.37 -19.69
N LYS A 23 -6.95 -1.38 -18.85
CA LYS A 23 -7.21 -1.18 -17.42
C LYS A 23 -6.03 -1.63 -16.59
N PHE A 24 -5.68 -0.79 -15.62
CA PHE A 24 -4.71 -1.10 -14.58
C PHE A 24 -5.44 -1.26 -13.25
N ILE A 25 -5.29 -2.41 -12.64
CA ILE A 25 -5.93 -2.75 -11.37
C ILE A 25 -4.83 -3.12 -10.39
N PHE A 26 -4.83 -2.47 -9.23
CA PHE A 26 -3.85 -2.73 -8.19
C PHE A 26 -4.39 -2.34 -6.82
N THR A 27 -3.77 -2.85 -5.75
CA THR A 27 -3.99 -2.38 -4.39
C THR A 27 -2.80 -1.54 -3.92
N THR A 28 -3.07 -0.63 -3.01
CA THR A 28 -2.05 0.15 -2.31
C THR A 28 -2.54 0.51 -0.91
N LEU A 29 -1.62 0.77 0.00
CA LEU A 29 -1.93 1.13 1.37
C LEU A 29 -2.73 2.43 1.44
N ASN A 30 -3.78 2.41 2.25
CA ASN A 30 -4.70 3.53 2.40
C ASN A 30 -4.19 4.52 3.46
N GLY A 31 -3.80 5.71 3.01
CA GLY A 31 -3.31 6.78 3.88
C GLY A 31 -4.35 7.36 4.86
N LEU A 32 -5.62 7.01 4.73
CA LEU A 32 -6.65 7.37 5.72
C LEU A 32 -6.56 6.49 6.97
N PHE A 33 -6.13 5.22 6.81
CA PHE A 33 -6.07 4.26 7.90
C PHE A 33 -5.17 4.72 9.07
N PRO A 34 -3.90 5.10 8.87
CA PRO A 34 -3.00 5.49 9.96
C PRO A 34 -3.36 6.80 10.65
N LEU A 35 -4.30 7.58 10.11
CA LEU A 35 -4.81 8.79 10.75
C LEU A 35 -5.81 8.47 11.88
N TYR A 36 -6.41 7.30 11.88
CA TYR A 36 -7.44 6.87 12.83
C TYR A 36 -7.06 5.61 13.61
N HIS A 37 -6.03 4.89 13.18
CA HIS A 37 -5.61 3.60 13.74
C HIS A 37 -4.11 3.55 13.96
N SER A 38 -3.69 2.81 14.99
CA SER A 38 -2.28 2.49 15.20
C SER A 38 -1.82 1.44 14.18
N VAL A 39 -0.83 1.81 13.37
CA VAL A 39 -0.21 0.88 12.40
C VAL A 39 0.55 -0.22 13.13
N GLU A 40 1.18 0.08 14.26
CA GLU A 40 1.88 -0.89 15.11
C GLU A 40 0.94 -1.98 15.61
N GLU A 41 -0.21 -1.59 16.19
CA GLU A 41 -1.22 -2.55 16.66
C GLU A 41 -1.77 -3.42 15.53
N PHE A 42 -1.92 -2.87 14.33
CA PHE A 42 -2.37 -3.61 13.16
C PHE A 42 -1.35 -4.66 12.72
N HIS A 43 -0.06 -4.31 12.68
CA HIS A 43 1.00 -5.26 12.33
C HIS A 43 1.13 -6.37 13.37
N ASP A 44 1.01 -6.07 14.66
CA ASP A 44 1.04 -7.06 15.73
C ASP A 44 -0.14 -8.02 15.63
N ALA A 45 -1.33 -7.55 15.28
CA ALA A 45 -2.51 -8.40 15.09
C ALA A 45 -2.39 -9.31 13.84
N GLY A 46 -1.64 -8.89 12.82
CA GLY A 46 -1.42 -9.66 11.57
C GLY A 46 -0.29 -10.68 11.66
N SER A 47 0.59 -10.59 12.65
CA SER A 47 1.79 -11.45 12.80
C SER A 47 1.54 -12.81 13.45
N VAL A 48 0.32 -13.33 13.41
CA VAL A 48 -0.14 -14.47 14.23
C VAL A 48 0.49 -15.82 13.87
N GLU A 49 1.12 -16.00 12.70
CA GLU A 49 1.77 -17.28 12.38
C GLU A 49 3.05 -17.06 11.54
N GLY A 50 4.16 -16.80 12.21
CA GLY A 50 5.45 -16.75 11.52
C GLY A 50 6.61 -16.40 12.44
N ASN A 51 7.81 -16.72 12.00
CA ASN A 51 9.07 -16.42 12.67
C ASN A 51 9.45 -14.92 12.51
N ALA A 52 8.46 -14.02 12.52
CA ALA A 52 8.66 -12.60 12.35
C ALA A 52 8.03 -11.82 13.51
N THR A 53 8.78 -10.91 14.12
CA THR A 53 8.32 -10.06 15.21
C THR A 53 8.63 -8.60 14.87
N CYS A 54 7.61 -7.75 14.79
CA CYS A 54 7.80 -6.31 14.66
C CYS A 54 8.36 -5.76 15.98
N ARG A 55 9.54 -5.15 15.94
CA ARG A 55 10.21 -4.57 17.11
C ARG A 55 9.95 -3.09 17.29
N SER A 56 9.71 -2.39 16.20
CA SER A 56 9.35 -0.97 16.22
C SER A 56 8.63 -0.59 14.95
N ASN A 57 7.69 0.34 15.10
CA ASN A 57 6.97 0.94 14.00
C ASN A 57 6.83 2.44 14.26
N THR A 58 7.04 3.26 13.24
CA THR A 58 6.88 4.71 13.31
C THR A 58 6.28 5.21 12.01
N PHE A 59 5.14 5.89 12.11
CA PHE A 59 4.49 6.52 10.95
C PHE A 59 4.87 7.99 10.84
N ASP A 60 5.41 8.38 9.71
CA ASP A 60 5.77 9.78 9.39
C ASP A 60 4.63 10.46 8.63
N LEU A 61 3.97 11.41 9.28
CA LEU A 61 2.86 12.19 8.71
C LEU A 61 3.27 13.08 7.53
N MET A 62 4.54 13.46 7.44
CA MET A 62 5.01 14.35 6.36
C MET A 62 5.25 13.60 5.06
N THR A 63 5.72 12.36 5.16
CA THR A 63 6.00 11.51 4.00
C THR A 63 4.93 10.45 3.74
N PHE A 64 4.01 10.26 4.69
CA PHE A 64 3.03 9.17 4.70
C PHE A 64 3.71 7.80 4.53
N ARG A 65 4.84 7.64 5.23
CA ARG A 65 5.59 6.39 5.28
C ARG A 65 5.58 5.80 6.66
N ASP A 66 5.43 4.51 6.67
CA ASP A 66 5.64 3.66 7.82
C ASP A 66 7.07 3.13 7.77
N TYR A 67 7.78 3.20 8.87
CA TYR A 67 9.13 2.66 9.06
C TYR A 67 9.08 1.60 10.13
N ASN A 68 9.36 0.36 9.77
CA ASN A 68 9.35 -0.73 10.72
C ASN A 68 10.67 -1.50 10.75
N ILE A 69 10.95 -2.08 11.92
CA ILE A 69 12.06 -2.98 12.14
C ILE A 69 11.46 -4.32 12.56
N THR A 70 11.65 -5.34 11.73
CA THR A 70 11.13 -6.68 11.95
C THR A 70 12.26 -7.65 12.13
N GLU A 71 12.28 -8.42 13.22
CA GLU A 71 13.16 -9.57 13.38
C GLU A 71 12.53 -10.78 12.71
N VAL A 72 13.29 -11.43 11.85
CA VAL A 72 12.90 -12.68 11.20
C VAL A 72 13.90 -13.78 11.55
N GLU A 73 13.42 -15.00 11.70
CA GLU A 73 14.23 -16.19 11.92
C GLU A 73 14.16 -17.08 10.68
N ASP A 74 15.34 -17.49 10.18
CA ASP A 74 15.42 -18.42 9.06
C ASP A 74 15.23 -19.87 9.51
N ASP A 75 15.15 -20.81 8.56
CA ASP A 75 14.92 -22.22 8.84
C ASP A 75 16.05 -22.88 9.67
N ASP A 76 17.22 -22.26 9.72
CA ASP A 76 18.38 -22.69 10.51
C ASP A 76 18.43 -22.07 11.91
N GLY A 77 17.43 -21.25 12.25
CA GLY A 77 17.33 -20.54 13.54
C GLY A 77 18.17 -19.28 13.65
N ASN A 78 18.72 -18.79 12.55
CA ASN A 78 19.47 -17.54 12.56
C ASN A 78 18.51 -16.35 12.50
N LYS A 79 18.74 -15.38 13.37
CA LYS A 79 17.94 -14.15 13.44
C LYS A 79 18.54 -13.05 12.59
N LYS A 80 17.68 -12.38 11.82
CA LYS A 80 18.02 -11.20 11.02
C LYS A 80 17.05 -10.06 11.28
N GLU A 81 17.59 -8.85 11.32
CA GLU A 81 16.80 -7.63 11.41
C GLU A 81 16.56 -7.09 10.00
N LEU A 82 15.30 -6.90 9.65
CA LEU A 82 14.86 -6.28 8.41
C LEU A 82 14.32 -4.89 8.71
N LYS A 83 14.83 -3.90 7.98
CA LYS A 83 14.32 -2.53 8.00
C LYS A 83 13.46 -2.33 6.77
N CYS A 84 12.19 -2.02 6.99
CA CYS A 84 11.21 -1.83 5.93
C CYS A 84 10.64 -0.42 6.01
N ASN A 85 10.23 0.12 4.87
CA ASN A 85 9.35 1.27 4.84
C ASN A 85 8.27 1.06 3.78
N GLU A 86 7.08 1.55 4.07
CA GLU A 86 5.91 1.39 3.24
C GLU A 86 5.23 2.74 3.03
N ARG A 87 4.87 3.04 1.79
CA ARG A 87 4.21 4.29 1.43
C ARG A 87 2.69 4.11 1.41
N TYR A 88 2.01 4.96 2.17
CA TYR A 88 0.56 5.06 2.18
C TYR A 88 0.13 6.22 1.27
N TYR A 89 -0.89 6.01 0.48
CA TYR A 89 -1.45 7.03 -0.42
C TYR A 89 -2.86 7.41 0.00
N VAL A 90 -3.16 8.70 0.05
CA VAL A 90 -4.56 9.13 0.16
C VAL A 90 -5.24 9.06 -1.22
N PRO A 91 -6.58 8.85 -1.29
CA PRO A 91 -7.28 8.64 -2.57
C PRO A 91 -7.10 9.79 -3.58
N SER A 92 -7.07 11.02 -3.09
CA SER A 92 -6.86 12.20 -3.95
C SER A 92 -5.45 12.24 -4.56
N GLU A 93 -4.44 11.83 -3.79
CA GLU A 93 -3.05 11.80 -4.24
C GLU A 93 -2.85 10.74 -5.34
N ILE A 94 -3.30 9.50 -5.12
CA ILE A 94 -3.18 8.44 -6.13
C ILE A 94 -3.98 8.78 -7.39
N SER A 95 -5.17 9.40 -7.25
CA SER A 95 -5.97 9.84 -8.38
C SER A 95 -5.24 10.89 -9.21
N TRP A 96 -4.62 11.86 -8.54
CA TRP A 96 -3.86 12.91 -9.21
C TRP A 96 -2.63 12.35 -9.94
N LEU A 97 -1.90 11.48 -9.28
CA LEU A 97 -0.73 10.81 -9.82
C LEU A 97 -1.07 10.00 -11.10
N LEU A 98 -2.16 9.24 -11.10
CA LEU A 98 -2.62 8.49 -12.25
C LEU A 98 -3.08 9.40 -13.39
N LYS A 99 -3.74 10.53 -13.09
CA LYS A 99 -4.11 11.53 -14.12
C LYS A 99 -2.87 12.09 -14.83
N THR A 100 -1.78 12.34 -14.10
CA THR A 100 -0.52 12.80 -14.72
C THR A 100 0.09 11.77 -15.67
N LEU A 101 -0.22 10.50 -15.50
CA LEU A 101 0.20 9.39 -16.35
C LEU A 101 -0.76 9.13 -17.54
N GLY A 102 -1.86 9.88 -17.63
CA GLY A 102 -2.79 9.83 -18.76
C GLY A 102 -4.01 8.93 -18.55
N TYR A 103 -4.29 8.48 -17.32
CA TYR A 103 -5.53 7.76 -17.04
C TYR A 103 -6.72 8.71 -17.03
N ILE A 104 -7.79 8.33 -17.75
CA ILE A 104 -9.00 9.15 -17.93
C ILE A 104 -10.11 8.79 -16.96
N LYS A 105 -10.17 7.53 -16.52
CA LYS A 105 -11.15 7.07 -15.54
C LYS A 105 -10.43 6.38 -14.39
N ILE A 106 -10.71 6.82 -13.18
CA ILE A 106 -10.11 6.29 -11.95
C ILE A 106 -11.21 6.05 -10.94
N GLU A 107 -11.31 4.82 -10.46
CA GLU A 107 -12.25 4.37 -9.45
C GLU A 107 -11.45 3.79 -8.27
N ILE A 108 -11.81 4.16 -7.03
CA ILE A 108 -11.13 3.72 -5.82
C ILE A 108 -12.15 3.13 -4.86
N PHE A 109 -11.85 1.95 -4.34
CA PHE A 109 -12.70 1.17 -3.45
C PHE A 109 -11.92 0.68 -2.25
N GLY A 110 -12.60 0.24 -1.19
CA GLY A 110 -11.98 -0.52 -0.11
C GLY A 110 -11.47 -1.87 -0.63
N ALA A 111 -10.27 -2.26 -0.22
CA ALA A 111 -9.72 -3.57 -0.53
C ALA A 111 -9.87 -4.46 0.70
N LYS A 112 -10.78 -5.44 0.60
CA LYS A 112 -10.97 -6.43 1.65
C LYS A 112 -10.31 -7.74 1.23
N LEU A 113 -9.55 -8.34 2.14
CA LEU A 113 -8.84 -9.58 1.86
C LEU A 113 -9.80 -10.67 1.37
N GLY A 114 -9.53 -11.19 0.18
CA GLY A 114 -10.32 -12.26 -0.46
C GLY A 114 -11.66 -11.83 -1.08
N ALA A 115 -12.01 -10.54 -1.06
CA ALA A 115 -13.31 -10.06 -1.55
C ALA A 115 -13.24 -8.66 -2.18
N TYR A 116 -12.59 -8.55 -3.33
CA TYR A 116 -12.55 -7.28 -4.06
C TYR A 116 -13.87 -6.99 -4.76
N SER A 117 -14.52 -5.88 -4.43
CA SER A 117 -15.80 -5.50 -5.00
C SER A 117 -15.91 -4.00 -5.26
N ARG A 118 -16.56 -3.63 -6.37
CA ARG A 118 -16.92 -2.23 -6.66
C ARG A 118 -18.01 -1.67 -5.71
N ASN A 119 -18.65 -2.54 -4.92
CA ASN A 119 -19.65 -2.13 -3.94
C ASN A 119 -19.05 -1.70 -2.60
N ASP A 120 -17.77 -2.02 -2.37
CA ASP A 120 -17.07 -1.68 -1.14
C ASP A 120 -16.50 -0.26 -1.23
N LYS A 121 -17.26 0.71 -0.76
CA LYS A 121 -16.77 2.10 -0.66
C LYS A 121 -15.58 2.16 0.28
N LEU A 122 -14.54 2.88 -0.15
CA LEU A 122 -13.38 3.14 0.69
C LEU A 122 -13.76 3.92 1.95
N THR A 123 -13.23 3.46 3.09
CA THR A 123 -13.38 4.10 4.40
C THR A 123 -12.02 4.20 5.10
N SER A 124 -11.97 4.89 6.25
CA SER A 124 -10.78 4.92 7.12
C SER A 124 -10.47 3.59 7.81
N GLU A 125 -11.44 2.64 7.79
CA GLU A 125 -11.28 1.30 8.35
C GLU A 125 -10.57 0.32 7.39
N ASP A 126 -10.45 0.69 6.11
CA ASP A 126 -9.79 -0.15 5.13
C ASP A 126 -8.27 0.10 5.16
N PHE A 127 -7.49 -0.93 5.42
CA PHE A 127 -6.03 -0.85 5.43
C PHE A 127 -5.45 -0.64 4.03
N GLU A 128 -6.06 -1.24 3.04
CA GLU A 128 -5.70 -1.08 1.62
C GLU A 128 -6.86 -0.49 0.83
N MET A 129 -6.54 0.17 -0.27
CA MET A 129 -7.50 0.57 -1.28
C MET A 129 -7.26 -0.16 -2.59
N LEU A 130 -8.36 -0.54 -3.25
CA LEU A 130 -8.38 -1.09 -4.60
C LEU A 130 -8.53 0.05 -5.60
N VAL A 131 -7.59 0.16 -6.51
CA VAL A 131 -7.58 1.18 -7.57
C VAL A 131 -7.84 0.52 -8.91
N VAL A 132 -8.80 1.04 -9.65
CA VAL A 132 -9.13 0.65 -11.03
C VAL A 132 -9.00 1.86 -11.92
N ALA A 133 -8.02 1.86 -12.80
CA ALA A 133 -7.72 2.98 -13.69
C ALA A 133 -7.79 2.55 -15.17
N GLU A 134 -8.41 3.37 -16.01
CA GLU A 134 -8.53 3.15 -17.47
C GLU A 134 -7.79 4.27 -18.20
N LYS A 135 -6.96 3.85 -19.17
CA LYS A 135 -6.14 4.73 -20.00
C LYS A 135 -6.90 5.25 -21.21
#